data_24eabbb06421e2f71e48c3586c790573
#
_entry.id   24eabbb06421e2f71e48c3586c790573
#
_cell.length_a   1.000
_cell.length_b   1.000
_cell.length_c   1.000
_cell.angle_alpha   90.00
_cell.angle_beta   90.00
_cell.angle_gamma   90.00
#
_symmetry.space_group_name_H-M   'P 1'
#
loop_
_entity.id
_entity.type
_entity.pdbx_description
1 polymer ?
#
loop_
_entity_poly.entity_id
_entity_poly.type
_entity_poly.pdbx_seq_one_letter_code
_entity_poly.pdbx_strand_id
1 'polypeptide(L)'
;MALAVATDPVRNPVPWLAVRGLLAVAVAVAGSLPAAAPAADEAAVRAAIARAAAFLVEEGQAADGSFSAQAGPAVTALAVTALVRSGTPADAPAVQRGIAHLLSFRHADGGIHPADSAVSNYETSIALLALEACNKDGRHDAVIKSARAFVSGLQWDDGEGAASADPAYGGAGYGRKNRPDLSNTAFLIEALRSVGAGADDPAIQRALVFVSRTQNLEGPHNTLPFPAKNPDGGFYYTPAAGGESQAGAAGQGGLRSYGSMTYAGLKSMIFAGLTRDDPRVKAALEWLARHYTFAENPGLGDAGLYYYFQTAAKALDALGEETFTDAGGAKHAWRSELADAIIGRQQPDGSWVNANPRWMEGDPNLVTSYALLALANCLPKPPAGPAPAR
;
A
#
# COMPACT_ATOMS: atom_id res chain seq x y z
N MET A 1 -31.65 25.61 59.64
CA MET A 1 -32.82 24.99 60.32
C MET A 1 -32.86 23.58 59.84
N ALA A 2 -32.36 22.72 60.65
CA ALA A 2 -32.92 21.87 61.69
C ALA A 2 -33.51 20.61 61.08
N LEU A 3 -32.80 19.53 61.30
CA LEU A 3 -33.04 18.41 62.25
C LEU A 3 -34.17 17.50 61.77
N ALA A 4 -34.15 16.21 61.87
CA ALA A 4 -33.37 15.18 62.57
C ALA A 4 -34.04 13.81 62.29
N VAL A 5 -33.25 12.75 62.29
CA VAL A 5 -33.16 11.65 63.24
C VAL A 5 -34.17 10.50 63.05
N ALA A 6 -33.65 9.38 62.65
CA ALA A 6 -33.52 8.06 63.34
C ALA A 6 -34.79 7.22 63.53
N THR A 7 -34.80 5.92 63.29
CA THR A 7 -34.41 4.84 64.15
C THR A 7 -34.66 3.47 63.50
N ASP A 8 -33.68 2.56 63.60
CA ASP A 8 -33.77 1.12 63.65
C ASP A 8 -34.45 0.66 64.98
N PRO A 9 -34.66 -0.61 65.28
CA PRO A 9 -34.51 -1.92 64.64
C PRO A 9 -35.69 -2.92 64.90
N VAL A 10 -35.66 -4.13 64.36
CA VAL A 10 -35.99 -5.39 65.16
C VAL A 10 -35.53 -6.67 64.41
N ARG A 11 -34.90 -7.50 65.18
CA ARG A 11 -34.28 -8.79 64.87
C ARG A 11 -35.27 -9.97 64.83
N ASN A 12 -34.87 -10.97 63.95
CA ASN A 12 -34.89 -12.44 64.18
C ASN A 12 -36.13 -13.24 63.73
N PRO A 13 -36.03 -14.59 63.62
CA PRO A 13 -34.88 -15.45 63.31
C PRO A 13 -35.12 -16.45 62.13
N VAL A 14 -34.04 -17.13 61.75
CA VAL A 14 -33.97 -18.29 60.82
C VAL A 14 -34.74 -19.50 61.28
N PRO A 15 -35.27 -20.39 60.40
CA PRO A 15 -34.94 -21.80 60.56
C PRO A 15 -34.35 -22.41 59.25
N TRP A 16 -33.39 -23.29 59.53
CA TRP A 16 -32.83 -24.27 58.60
C TRP A 16 -33.88 -25.25 58.09
N LEU A 17 -33.81 -25.60 56.77
CA LEU A 17 -33.82 -26.99 56.29
C LEU A 17 -33.96 -27.07 54.74
N ALA A 18 -33.15 -27.93 54.21
CA ALA A 18 -33.27 -28.75 53.01
C ALA A 18 -32.39 -28.36 51.80
N VAL A 19 -31.22 -28.98 51.81
CA VAL A 19 -30.41 -29.29 50.66
C VAL A 19 -31.23 -30.13 49.66
N ARG A 20 -31.54 -29.60 48.48
CA ARG A 20 -31.89 -30.41 47.34
C ARG A 20 -30.91 -30.08 46.24
N GLY A 21 -30.07 -31.07 45.89
CA GLY A 21 -29.11 -30.99 44.81
C GLY A 21 -29.79 -30.76 43.48
N LEU A 22 -29.43 -29.67 42.81
CA LEU A 22 -29.66 -29.46 41.39
C LEU A 22 -28.41 -29.91 40.64
N LEU A 23 -28.49 -31.07 40.01
CA LEU A 23 -27.53 -31.45 38.96
C LEU A 23 -27.64 -30.42 37.83
N ALA A 24 -26.67 -29.54 37.72
CA ALA A 24 -26.51 -28.72 36.53
C ALA A 24 -25.90 -29.60 35.41
N VAL A 25 -26.73 -30.03 34.46
CA VAL A 25 -26.26 -30.61 33.22
C VAL A 25 -25.66 -29.47 32.39
N ALA A 26 -24.35 -29.35 32.40
CA ALA A 26 -23.62 -28.49 31.47
C ALA A 26 -23.71 -29.11 30.07
N VAL A 27 -24.62 -28.64 29.23
CA VAL A 27 -24.62 -28.90 27.81
C VAL A 27 -23.46 -28.09 27.22
N ALA A 28 -22.33 -28.75 26.98
CA ALA A 28 -21.25 -28.20 26.19
C ALA A 28 -21.77 -28.09 24.73
N VAL A 29 -22.21 -26.91 24.35
CA VAL A 29 -22.37 -26.56 22.93
C VAL A 29 -20.96 -26.43 22.37
N ALA A 30 -20.43 -27.50 21.82
CA ALA A 30 -19.27 -27.47 20.96
C ALA A 30 -19.69 -26.72 19.67
N GLY A 31 -19.58 -25.39 19.68
CA GLY A 31 -19.66 -24.61 18.47
C GLY A 31 -18.49 -25.03 17.57
N SER A 32 -18.80 -25.80 16.54
CA SER A 32 -17.84 -26.02 15.45
C SER A 32 -17.52 -24.65 14.85
N LEU A 33 -16.32 -24.14 15.13
CA LEU A 33 -15.76 -23.04 14.33
C LEU A 33 -15.83 -23.49 12.88
N PRO A 34 -16.32 -22.63 11.96
CA PRO A 34 -16.28 -22.97 10.55
C PRO A 34 -14.83 -23.29 10.21
N ALA A 35 -14.60 -24.43 9.58
CA ALA A 35 -13.27 -24.76 9.07
C ALA A 35 -12.84 -23.61 8.16
N ALA A 36 -11.65 -23.06 8.41
CA ALA A 36 -11.08 -22.07 7.51
C ALA A 36 -11.10 -22.64 6.09
N ALA A 37 -11.60 -21.85 5.12
CA ALA A 37 -11.55 -22.25 3.73
C ALA A 37 -10.10 -22.63 3.38
N PRO A 38 -9.88 -23.68 2.58
CA PRO A 38 -8.53 -24.02 2.15
C PRO A 38 -7.91 -22.79 1.49
N ALA A 39 -6.67 -22.48 1.86
CA ALA A 39 -5.93 -21.35 1.31
C ALA A 39 -5.87 -21.42 -0.22
N ALA A 40 -5.94 -20.25 -0.91
CA ALA A 40 -5.89 -20.21 -2.36
C ALA A 40 -4.63 -20.92 -2.85
N ASP A 41 -4.82 -21.95 -3.69
CA ASP A 41 -3.72 -22.61 -4.34
C ASP A 41 -3.21 -21.79 -5.54
N GLU A 42 -2.03 -22.10 -6.01
CA GLU A 42 -1.42 -21.42 -7.16
C GLU A 42 -2.32 -21.46 -8.41
N ALA A 43 -3.07 -22.54 -8.62
CA ALA A 43 -3.98 -22.67 -9.75
C ALA A 43 -5.13 -21.69 -9.67
N ALA A 44 -5.71 -21.49 -8.49
CA ALA A 44 -6.77 -20.50 -8.26
C ALA A 44 -6.25 -19.07 -8.49
N VAL A 45 -5.05 -18.74 -8.01
CA VAL A 45 -4.42 -17.44 -8.25
C VAL A 45 -4.20 -17.20 -9.75
N ARG A 46 -3.64 -18.17 -10.47
CA ARG A 46 -3.44 -18.08 -11.93
C ARG A 46 -4.76 -17.94 -12.70
N ALA A 47 -5.79 -18.67 -12.29
CA ALA A 47 -7.11 -18.56 -12.90
C ALA A 47 -7.74 -17.16 -12.69
N ALA A 48 -7.60 -16.59 -11.49
CA ALA A 48 -8.09 -15.23 -11.21
C ALA A 48 -7.30 -14.17 -12.02
N ILE A 49 -5.99 -14.30 -12.12
CA ILE A 49 -5.13 -13.45 -12.96
C ILE A 49 -5.56 -13.55 -14.44
N ALA A 50 -5.81 -14.75 -14.96
CA ALA A 50 -6.20 -14.92 -16.36
C ALA A 50 -7.54 -14.23 -16.69
N ARG A 51 -8.57 -14.37 -15.81
CA ARG A 51 -9.84 -13.67 -15.97
C ARG A 51 -9.66 -12.14 -15.93
N ALA A 52 -8.86 -11.64 -15.02
CA ALA A 52 -8.59 -10.21 -14.89
C ALA A 52 -7.84 -9.63 -16.08
N ALA A 53 -6.86 -10.36 -16.59
CA ALA A 53 -6.14 -9.96 -17.80
C ALA A 53 -7.09 -9.95 -19.03
N ALA A 54 -7.99 -10.93 -19.15
CA ALA A 54 -9.03 -10.94 -20.20
C ALA A 54 -9.94 -9.72 -20.08
N PHE A 55 -10.46 -9.43 -18.87
CA PHE A 55 -11.27 -8.22 -18.66
C PHE A 55 -10.55 -6.95 -19.10
N LEU A 56 -9.30 -6.73 -18.67
CA LEU A 56 -8.55 -5.53 -19.06
C LEU A 56 -8.35 -5.42 -20.56
N VAL A 57 -8.12 -6.54 -21.26
CA VAL A 57 -7.84 -6.55 -22.70
C VAL A 57 -9.12 -6.42 -23.54
N GLU A 58 -10.20 -7.06 -23.14
CA GLU A 58 -11.41 -7.20 -23.94
C GLU A 58 -12.45 -6.11 -23.63
N GLU A 59 -12.57 -5.71 -22.34
CA GLU A 59 -13.57 -4.78 -21.87
C GLU A 59 -12.97 -3.44 -21.39
N GLY A 60 -11.79 -3.49 -20.77
CA GLY A 60 -11.16 -2.34 -20.10
C GLY A 60 -10.46 -1.37 -21.03
N GLN A 61 -9.87 -1.87 -22.15
CA GLN A 61 -9.06 -1.05 -23.04
C GLN A 61 -9.89 -0.37 -24.13
N ALA A 62 -9.83 0.96 -24.21
CA ALA A 62 -10.44 1.72 -25.29
C ALA A 62 -9.66 1.58 -26.62
N ALA A 63 -10.30 1.98 -27.74
CA ALA A 63 -9.71 1.87 -29.08
C ALA A 63 -8.41 2.67 -29.27
N ASP A 64 -8.23 3.77 -28.52
CA ASP A 64 -7.02 4.59 -28.51
C ASP A 64 -5.89 4.00 -27.63
N GLY A 65 -6.12 2.85 -27.02
CA GLY A 65 -5.18 2.17 -26.14
C GLY A 65 -5.23 2.58 -24.66
N SER A 66 -6.07 3.55 -24.32
CA SER A 66 -6.24 4.00 -22.94
C SER A 66 -7.02 3.00 -22.08
N PHE A 67 -6.80 3.10 -20.76
CA PHE A 67 -7.65 2.54 -19.73
C PHE A 67 -8.13 3.70 -18.86
N SER A 68 -9.47 3.91 -18.81
CA SER A 68 -10.06 5.01 -18.04
C SER A 68 -9.47 6.38 -18.37
N ALA A 69 -9.53 6.79 -19.65
CA ALA A 69 -8.91 8.01 -20.18
C ALA A 69 -9.23 9.29 -19.39
N GLN A 70 -10.42 9.37 -18.76
CA GLN A 70 -10.83 10.47 -17.89
C GLN A 70 -9.94 10.66 -16.65
N ALA A 71 -9.17 9.63 -16.28
CA ALA A 71 -8.25 9.64 -15.13
C ALA A 71 -6.81 10.01 -15.54
N GLY A 72 -6.58 10.39 -16.79
CA GLY A 72 -5.25 10.61 -17.32
C GLY A 72 -4.48 9.31 -17.62
N PRO A 73 -3.18 9.40 -17.97
CA PRO A 73 -2.38 8.23 -18.38
C PRO A 73 -2.02 7.26 -17.24
N ALA A 74 -2.17 7.64 -15.98
CA ALA A 74 -1.72 6.83 -14.85
C ALA A 74 -2.44 5.47 -14.76
N VAL A 75 -3.76 5.40 -15.01
CA VAL A 75 -4.50 4.13 -15.00
C VAL A 75 -4.03 3.24 -16.14
N THR A 76 -3.79 3.81 -17.33
CA THR A 76 -3.20 3.07 -18.46
C THR A 76 -1.83 2.49 -18.09
N ALA A 77 -0.97 3.27 -17.44
CA ALA A 77 0.34 2.80 -17.00
C ALA A 77 0.24 1.67 -15.96
N LEU A 78 -0.69 1.78 -15.01
CA LEU A 78 -0.95 0.71 -14.03
C LEU A 78 -1.44 -0.56 -14.72
N ALA A 79 -2.40 -0.46 -15.65
CA ALA A 79 -2.96 -1.60 -16.37
C ALA A 79 -1.89 -2.31 -17.22
N VAL A 80 -1.08 -1.56 -17.96
CA VAL A 80 0.06 -2.10 -18.73
C VAL A 80 1.06 -2.81 -17.80
N THR A 81 1.44 -2.18 -16.70
CA THR A 81 2.35 -2.78 -15.72
C THR A 81 1.77 -4.07 -15.13
N ALA A 82 0.48 -4.04 -14.78
CA ALA A 82 -0.23 -5.18 -14.21
C ALA A 82 -0.30 -6.35 -15.19
N LEU A 83 -0.67 -6.10 -16.44
CA LEU A 83 -0.70 -7.11 -17.51
C LEU A 83 0.67 -7.78 -17.68
N VAL A 84 1.73 -6.98 -17.83
CA VAL A 84 3.07 -7.54 -18.09
C VAL A 84 3.61 -8.30 -16.88
N ARG A 85 3.45 -7.76 -15.67
CA ARG A 85 3.93 -8.43 -14.44
C ARG A 85 3.13 -9.68 -14.10
N SER A 86 1.90 -9.80 -14.58
CA SER A 86 1.08 -11.01 -14.42
C SER A 86 1.23 -12.02 -15.56
N GLY A 87 2.14 -11.78 -16.51
CA GLY A 87 2.53 -12.75 -17.53
C GLY A 87 2.09 -12.46 -18.96
N THR A 88 1.36 -11.36 -19.21
CA THR A 88 1.05 -10.93 -20.58
C THR A 88 2.34 -10.53 -21.28
N PRO A 89 2.64 -11.02 -22.50
CA PRO A 89 3.82 -10.63 -23.23
C PRO A 89 3.89 -9.11 -23.47
N ALA A 90 5.09 -8.54 -23.32
CA ALA A 90 5.28 -7.10 -23.54
C ALA A 90 4.97 -6.66 -24.99
N ASP A 91 5.08 -7.57 -25.98
CA ASP A 91 4.72 -7.35 -27.37
C ASP A 91 3.26 -7.65 -27.71
N ALA A 92 2.44 -8.04 -26.73
CA ALA A 92 1.02 -8.24 -26.94
C ALA A 92 0.33 -6.95 -27.45
N PRO A 93 -0.62 -7.04 -28.40
CA PRO A 93 -1.22 -5.87 -29.03
C PRO A 93 -1.84 -4.88 -28.02
N ALA A 94 -2.49 -5.35 -26.96
CA ALA A 94 -3.08 -4.50 -25.95
C ALA A 94 -2.00 -3.73 -25.15
N VAL A 95 -0.90 -4.38 -24.78
CA VAL A 95 0.24 -3.75 -24.11
C VAL A 95 0.87 -2.69 -25.00
N GLN A 96 1.10 -2.99 -26.28
CA GLN A 96 1.70 -2.06 -27.22
C GLN A 96 0.82 -0.84 -27.50
N ARG A 97 -0.53 -1.01 -27.60
CA ARG A 97 -1.45 0.14 -27.70
C ARG A 97 -1.39 1.01 -26.43
N GLY A 98 -1.36 0.38 -25.24
CA GLY A 98 -1.21 1.13 -23.98
C GLY A 98 0.09 1.92 -23.91
N ILE A 99 1.22 1.33 -24.29
CA ILE A 99 2.52 2.04 -24.37
C ILE A 99 2.47 3.19 -25.39
N ALA A 100 1.89 2.98 -26.57
CA ALA A 100 1.73 4.04 -27.56
C ALA A 100 0.89 5.20 -27.02
N HIS A 101 -0.20 4.90 -26.30
CA HIS A 101 -1.02 5.90 -25.64
C HIS A 101 -0.20 6.69 -24.60
N LEU A 102 0.58 6.02 -23.73
CA LEU A 102 1.44 6.69 -22.75
C LEU A 102 2.46 7.62 -23.42
N LEU A 103 3.11 7.17 -24.49
CA LEU A 103 4.11 7.94 -25.19
C LEU A 103 3.55 9.18 -25.90
N SER A 104 2.23 9.24 -26.18
CA SER A 104 1.57 10.43 -26.73
C SER A 104 1.54 11.62 -25.74
N PHE A 105 1.72 11.35 -24.44
CA PHE A 105 1.80 12.38 -23.38
C PHE A 105 3.22 12.82 -23.04
N ARG A 106 4.21 12.40 -23.83
CA ARG A 106 5.61 12.75 -23.59
C ARG A 106 5.89 14.22 -23.88
N HIS A 107 6.53 14.90 -22.93
CA HIS A 107 7.04 16.27 -23.06
C HIS A 107 8.55 16.33 -23.33
N ALA A 108 9.02 17.48 -23.80
CA ALA A 108 10.44 17.71 -24.09
C ALA A 108 11.32 17.67 -22.83
N ASP A 109 10.76 18.01 -21.65
CA ASP A 109 11.44 17.96 -20.36
C ASP A 109 11.52 16.55 -19.76
N GLY A 110 10.89 15.56 -20.42
CA GLY A 110 10.86 14.16 -20.00
C GLY A 110 9.59 13.75 -19.26
N GLY A 111 8.70 14.68 -18.90
CA GLY A 111 7.42 14.37 -18.30
C GLY A 111 6.53 13.53 -19.22
N ILE A 112 5.69 12.66 -18.63
CA ILE A 112 4.68 11.87 -19.34
C ILE A 112 3.35 12.14 -18.62
N HIS A 113 2.64 13.17 -19.08
CA HIS A 113 1.42 13.67 -18.46
C HIS A 113 0.68 14.62 -19.40
N PRO A 114 -0.63 14.91 -19.21
CA PRO A 114 -1.32 16.00 -19.91
C PRO A 114 -0.65 17.35 -19.66
N ALA A 115 -0.72 18.26 -20.63
CA ALA A 115 -0.01 19.56 -20.59
C ALA A 115 -0.37 20.40 -19.34
N ASP A 116 -1.61 20.30 -18.87
CA ASP A 116 -2.16 21.03 -17.72
C ASP A 116 -2.33 20.16 -16.47
N SER A 117 -1.66 18.99 -16.43
CA SER A 117 -1.79 18.06 -15.32
C SER A 117 -1.28 18.65 -13.99
N ALA A 118 -2.12 18.59 -12.98
CA ALA A 118 -1.76 18.87 -11.58
C ALA A 118 -1.05 17.67 -10.90
N VAL A 119 -0.98 16.51 -11.57
CA VAL A 119 -0.48 15.24 -11.00
C VAL A 119 0.68 14.65 -11.80
N SER A 120 1.46 15.51 -12.46
CA SER A 120 2.52 15.16 -13.40
C SER A 120 3.62 14.26 -12.83
N ASN A 121 3.95 14.37 -11.53
CA ASN A 121 4.89 13.46 -10.88
C ASN A 121 4.31 12.06 -10.75
N TYR A 122 3.06 11.94 -10.28
CA TYR A 122 2.36 10.67 -10.13
C TYR A 122 2.25 9.93 -11.48
N GLU A 123 1.76 10.63 -12.51
CA GLU A 123 1.58 10.07 -13.86
C GLU A 123 2.91 9.60 -14.46
N THR A 124 3.96 10.44 -14.38
CA THR A 124 5.27 10.08 -14.93
C THR A 124 5.94 8.95 -14.13
N SER A 125 5.82 8.94 -12.81
CA SER A 125 6.38 7.87 -11.97
C SER A 125 5.75 6.52 -12.29
N ILE A 126 4.43 6.47 -12.51
CA ILE A 126 3.76 5.21 -12.87
C ILE A 126 4.05 4.84 -14.33
N ALA A 127 4.14 5.82 -15.25
CA ALA A 127 4.55 5.56 -16.64
C ALA A 127 5.96 4.95 -16.74
N LEU A 128 6.89 5.34 -15.86
CA LEU A 128 8.21 4.71 -15.75
C LEU A 128 8.13 3.21 -15.44
N LEU A 129 7.22 2.80 -14.55
CA LEU A 129 7.02 1.37 -14.22
C LEU A 129 6.52 0.57 -15.43
N ALA A 130 5.62 1.16 -16.23
CA ALA A 130 5.11 0.53 -17.44
C ALA A 130 6.17 0.42 -18.55
N LEU A 131 6.91 1.51 -18.76
CA LEU A 131 7.99 1.53 -19.75
C LEU A 131 9.09 0.55 -19.39
N GLU A 132 9.51 0.48 -18.13
CA GLU A 132 10.52 -0.47 -17.65
C GLU A 132 10.07 -1.92 -17.87
N ALA A 133 8.83 -2.25 -17.48
CA ALA A 133 8.28 -3.60 -17.65
C ALA A 133 8.28 -4.06 -19.12
N CYS A 134 8.19 -3.11 -20.07
CA CYS A 134 8.19 -3.35 -21.51
C CYS A 134 9.55 -3.16 -22.20
N ASN A 135 10.64 -2.91 -21.46
CA ASN A 135 11.93 -2.45 -22.01
C ASN A 135 13.02 -3.52 -22.07
N LYS A 136 12.68 -4.79 -22.24
CA LYS A 136 13.67 -5.88 -22.28
C LYS A 136 14.71 -5.75 -23.41
N ASP A 137 14.38 -5.04 -24.49
CA ASP A 137 15.24 -4.82 -25.66
C ASP A 137 15.87 -3.41 -25.71
N GLY A 138 15.67 -2.59 -24.67
CA GLY A 138 16.27 -1.25 -24.58
C GLY A 138 15.58 -0.17 -25.44
N ARG A 139 14.47 -0.50 -26.13
CA ARG A 139 13.79 0.44 -27.05
C ARG A 139 13.28 1.72 -26.37
N HIS A 140 13.05 1.68 -25.07
CA HIS A 140 12.53 2.79 -24.26
C HIS A 140 13.62 3.50 -23.43
N ASP A 141 14.90 3.11 -23.52
CA ASP A 141 15.99 3.65 -22.68
C ASP A 141 16.06 5.18 -22.68
N ALA A 142 15.95 5.80 -23.86
CA ALA A 142 16.02 7.26 -23.97
C ALA A 142 14.83 7.96 -23.27
N VAL A 143 13.63 7.39 -23.36
CA VAL A 143 12.44 7.92 -22.69
C VAL A 143 12.55 7.71 -21.18
N ILE A 144 12.92 6.52 -20.74
CA ILE A 144 13.14 6.16 -19.33
C ILE A 144 14.17 7.12 -18.70
N LYS A 145 15.29 7.36 -19.37
CA LYS A 145 16.33 8.28 -18.89
C LYS A 145 15.79 9.72 -18.70
N SER A 146 15.02 10.24 -19.66
CA SER A 146 14.46 11.59 -19.55
C SER A 146 13.35 11.67 -18.49
N ALA A 147 12.46 10.67 -18.40
CA ALA A 147 11.41 10.62 -17.39
C ALA A 147 11.96 10.45 -15.97
N ARG A 148 13.03 9.65 -15.79
CA ARG A 148 13.76 9.58 -14.51
C ARG A 148 14.29 10.94 -14.07
N ALA A 149 14.93 11.69 -14.99
CA ALA A 149 15.44 13.03 -14.70
C ALA A 149 14.28 13.98 -14.31
N PHE A 150 13.15 13.91 -15.02
CA PHE A 150 11.97 14.71 -14.73
C PHE A 150 11.44 14.46 -13.31
N VAL A 151 11.15 13.21 -12.92
CA VAL A 151 10.60 12.91 -11.59
C VAL A 151 11.60 13.22 -10.46
N SER A 152 12.90 13.02 -10.70
CA SER A 152 13.95 13.42 -9.74
C SER A 152 14.00 14.93 -9.54
N GLY A 153 13.74 15.71 -10.57
CA GLY A 153 13.68 17.18 -10.52
C GLY A 153 12.36 17.75 -9.96
N LEU A 154 11.41 16.90 -9.55
CA LEU A 154 10.19 17.29 -8.83
C LEU A 154 10.24 16.99 -7.34
N GLN A 155 11.34 16.39 -6.87
CA GLN A 155 11.53 16.10 -5.46
C GLN A 155 11.76 17.39 -4.69
N TRP A 156 11.13 17.54 -3.54
CA TRP A 156 11.30 18.70 -2.68
C TRP A 156 12.71 18.72 -2.06
N ASP A 157 13.59 19.56 -2.61
CA ASP A 157 14.93 19.78 -2.10
C ASP A 157 15.29 21.27 -2.19
N ASP A 158 16.57 21.61 -2.13
CA ASP A 158 17.03 23.01 -2.19
C ASP A 158 16.57 23.73 -3.47
N GLY A 159 16.35 22.98 -4.58
CA GLY A 159 15.82 23.50 -5.84
C GLY A 159 14.37 23.97 -5.77
N GLU A 160 13.57 23.33 -4.96
CA GLU A 160 12.18 23.70 -4.63
C GLU A 160 12.08 24.60 -3.39
N GLY A 161 13.20 25.00 -2.80
CA GLY A 161 13.26 25.86 -1.61
C GLY A 161 13.03 25.13 -0.28
N ALA A 162 13.14 23.80 -0.27
CA ALA A 162 13.05 22.99 0.95
C ALA A 162 14.46 22.69 1.48
N ALA A 163 14.87 23.40 2.52
CA ALA A 163 16.11 23.06 3.24
C ALA A 163 15.97 21.69 3.94
N SER A 164 17.10 21.05 4.24
CA SER A 164 17.13 19.71 4.86
C SER A 164 16.39 19.60 6.20
N ALA A 165 16.14 20.71 6.89
CA ALA A 165 15.34 20.76 8.11
C ALA A 165 13.82 20.86 7.84
N ASP A 166 13.41 21.24 6.62
CA ASP A 166 11.99 21.38 6.26
C ASP A 166 11.27 20.02 6.30
N PRO A 167 10.08 19.93 6.89
CA PRO A 167 9.28 18.70 6.86
C PRO A 167 8.99 18.16 5.46
N ALA A 168 9.02 18.99 4.42
CA ALA A 168 8.81 18.59 3.03
C ALA A 168 10.06 17.99 2.36
N TYR A 169 11.26 18.22 2.93
CA TYR A 169 12.53 17.83 2.30
C TYR A 169 12.58 16.35 1.96
N GLY A 170 12.94 16.06 0.71
CA GLY A 170 13.11 14.72 0.17
C GLY A 170 11.82 14.07 -0.32
N GLY A 171 10.67 14.67 -0.06
CA GLY A 171 9.39 14.13 -0.48
C GLY A 171 9.01 14.51 -1.92
N ALA A 172 8.02 13.82 -2.46
CA ALA A 172 7.37 14.14 -3.73
C ALA A 172 5.86 14.26 -3.52
N GLY A 173 5.24 15.26 -4.16
CA GLY A 173 3.80 15.42 -4.21
C GLY A 173 3.22 14.89 -5.52
N TYR A 174 1.95 15.15 -5.77
CA TYR A 174 1.30 14.78 -7.03
C TYR A 174 1.95 15.45 -8.25
N GLY A 175 2.37 16.70 -8.13
CA GLY A 175 3.08 17.47 -9.16
C GLY A 175 3.98 18.52 -8.53
N ARG A 176 4.62 19.35 -9.35
CA ARG A 176 5.68 20.29 -8.95
C ARG A 176 5.33 21.21 -7.77
N LYS A 177 4.08 21.66 -7.66
CA LYS A 177 3.64 22.62 -6.63
C LYS A 177 2.84 21.99 -5.50
N ASN A 178 2.63 20.69 -5.56
CA ASN A 178 1.86 20.00 -4.54
C ASN A 178 2.76 19.65 -3.36
N ARG A 179 2.25 19.85 -2.14
CA ARG A 179 2.97 19.39 -0.95
C ARG A 179 3.30 17.90 -1.08
N PRO A 180 4.46 17.46 -0.61
CA PRO A 180 4.83 16.07 -0.68
C PRO A 180 4.00 15.21 0.28
N ASP A 181 3.83 13.95 -0.09
CA ASP A 181 3.16 12.94 0.71
C ASP A 181 3.82 11.56 0.54
N LEU A 182 3.54 10.65 1.47
CA LEU A 182 4.19 9.34 1.49
C LEU A 182 3.77 8.47 0.31
N SER A 183 2.53 8.57 -0.19
CA SER A 183 2.08 7.77 -1.33
C SER A 183 2.86 8.13 -2.59
N ASN A 184 2.94 9.42 -2.93
CA ASN A 184 3.69 9.90 -4.10
C ASN A 184 5.20 9.67 -3.94
N THR A 185 5.74 9.86 -2.74
CA THR A 185 7.16 9.58 -2.47
C THR A 185 7.48 8.08 -2.62
N ALA A 186 6.58 7.19 -2.20
CA ALA A 186 6.74 5.75 -2.37
C ALA A 186 6.69 5.32 -3.84
N PHE A 187 5.85 5.96 -4.67
CA PHE A 187 5.85 5.75 -6.13
C PHE A 187 7.12 6.27 -6.79
N LEU A 188 7.62 7.44 -6.38
CA LEU A 188 8.93 7.96 -6.86
C LEU A 188 10.06 6.97 -6.56
N ILE A 189 10.18 6.48 -5.31
CA ILE A 189 11.20 5.50 -4.94
C ILE A 189 11.06 4.22 -5.77
N GLU A 190 9.84 3.72 -5.93
CA GLU A 190 9.58 2.51 -6.72
C GLU A 190 9.97 2.70 -8.20
N ALA A 191 9.61 3.84 -8.79
CA ALA A 191 9.98 4.17 -10.16
C ALA A 191 11.50 4.27 -10.35
N LEU A 192 12.19 4.98 -9.46
CA LEU A 192 13.65 5.11 -9.51
C LEU A 192 14.34 3.74 -9.36
N ARG A 193 13.88 2.92 -8.42
CA ARG A 193 14.41 1.56 -8.22
C ARG A 193 14.19 0.66 -9.43
N SER A 194 13.00 0.74 -10.06
CA SER A 194 12.69 -0.08 -11.24
C SER A 194 13.63 0.20 -12.41
N VAL A 195 14.06 1.45 -12.56
CA VAL A 195 14.97 1.87 -13.65
C VAL A 195 16.44 1.89 -13.22
N GLY A 196 16.81 1.10 -12.22
CA GLY A 196 18.17 0.77 -11.84
C GLY A 196 18.86 1.75 -10.87
N ALA A 197 18.13 2.67 -10.23
CA ALA A 197 18.72 3.46 -9.14
C ALA A 197 19.14 2.56 -7.98
N GLY A 198 20.37 2.70 -7.47
CA GLY A 198 20.87 2.01 -6.28
C GLY A 198 20.18 2.50 -5.00
N ALA A 199 20.34 1.77 -3.91
CA ALA A 199 19.87 2.24 -2.61
C ALA A 199 20.60 3.52 -2.18
N ASP A 200 21.82 3.73 -2.65
CA ASP A 200 22.71 4.87 -2.42
C ASP A 200 22.44 6.05 -3.38
N ASP A 201 21.50 5.93 -4.30
CA ASP A 201 21.09 7.03 -5.19
C ASP A 201 20.67 8.26 -4.37
N PRO A 202 21.20 9.46 -4.66
CA PRO A 202 20.92 10.66 -3.88
C PRO A 202 19.42 11.01 -3.77
N ALA A 203 18.62 10.76 -4.81
CA ALA A 203 17.17 10.99 -4.76
C ALA A 203 16.49 10.00 -3.81
N ILE A 204 16.91 8.73 -3.80
CA ILE A 204 16.40 7.72 -2.87
C ILE A 204 16.79 8.05 -1.43
N GLN A 205 18.01 8.50 -1.20
CA GLN A 205 18.47 8.88 0.15
C GLN A 205 17.75 10.14 0.67
N ARG A 206 17.50 11.13 -0.18
CA ARG A 206 16.62 12.26 0.21
C ARG A 206 15.21 11.81 0.51
N ALA A 207 14.63 10.94 -0.34
CA ALA A 207 13.30 10.39 -0.09
C ALA A 207 13.21 9.62 1.23
N LEU A 208 14.26 8.89 1.63
CA LEU A 208 14.33 8.21 2.93
C LEU A 208 14.23 9.20 4.12
N VAL A 209 14.76 10.42 3.99
CA VAL A 209 14.56 11.46 5.02
C VAL A 209 13.09 11.79 5.18
N PHE A 210 12.37 12.03 4.07
CA PHE A 210 10.93 12.31 4.11
C PHE A 210 10.15 11.12 4.67
N VAL A 211 10.40 9.91 4.17
CA VAL A 211 9.77 8.67 4.65
C VAL A 211 9.94 8.51 6.16
N SER A 212 11.14 8.74 6.68
CA SER A 212 11.39 8.65 8.13
C SER A 212 10.55 9.66 8.93
N ARG A 213 10.31 10.85 8.37
CA ARG A 213 9.50 11.91 9.00
C ARG A 213 8.00 11.65 8.95
N THR A 214 7.53 10.72 8.09
CA THR A 214 6.14 10.28 8.08
C THR A 214 5.86 9.13 9.06
N GLN A 215 6.86 8.67 9.80
CA GLN A 215 6.72 7.61 10.78
C GLN A 215 6.42 8.18 12.17
N ASN A 216 5.49 7.57 12.89
CA ASN A 216 5.21 7.85 14.30
C ASN A 216 6.27 7.20 15.21
N LEU A 217 7.53 7.56 14.99
CA LEU A 217 8.69 7.11 15.74
C LEU A 217 9.65 8.28 15.99
N GLU A 218 9.86 8.64 17.26
CA GLU A 218 10.85 9.64 17.65
C GLU A 218 12.27 9.09 17.52
N GLY A 219 13.20 9.95 17.12
CA GLY A 219 14.59 9.58 17.04
C GLY A 219 15.40 10.54 16.17
N PRO A 220 16.67 10.24 15.90
CA PRO A 220 17.55 11.14 15.14
C PRO A 220 17.07 11.37 13.70
N HIS A 221 16.21 10.50 13.19
CA HIS A 221 15.65 10.60 11.84
C HIS A 221 14.29 11.32 11.80
N ASN A 222 13.64 11.55 12.95
CA ASN A 222 12.37 12.25 13.05
C ASN A 222 12.25 12.99 14.38
N THR A 223 12.48 14.29 14.34
CA THR A 223 12.37 15.20 15.50
C THR A 223 11.11 16.07 15.43
N LEU A 224 10.17 15.74 14.55
CA LEU A 224 8.91 16.46 14.42
C LEU A 224 7.99 16.23 15.64
N PRO A 225 7.00 17.09 15.89
CA PRO A 225 6.19 17.00 17.10
C PRO A 225 5.13 15.89 17.07
N PHE A 226 4.89 15.25 15.92
CA PHE A 226 3.81 14.28 15.77
C PHE A 226 4.10 12.92 16.43
N PRO A 227 5.31 12.33 16.31
CA PRO A 227 5.60 11.03 16.92
C PRO A 227 5.44 11.01 18.44
N ALA A 228 5.85 12.08 19.14
CA ALA A 228 5.70 12.18 20.59
C ALA A 228 4.22 12.12 21.04
N LYS A 229 3.29 12.48 20.15
CA LYS A 229 1.85 12.51 20.44
C LYS A 229 1.13 11.22 20.08
N ASN A 230 1.74 10.36 19.25
CA ASN A 230 1.22 9.07 18.85
C ASN A 230 2.36 8.09 18.52
N PRO A 231 3.15 7.65 19.50
CA PRO A 231 4.38 6.85 19.28
C PRO A 231 4.06 5.38 18.98
N ASP A 232 3.26 5.11 17.93
CA ASP A 232 2.79 3.76 17.59
C ASP A 232 3.70 3.01 16.60
N GLY A 233 4.67 3.69 15.97
CA GLY A 233 5.65 3.12 15.04
C GLY A 233 5.15 2.96 13.60
N GLY A 234 3.86 3.19 13.34
CA GLY A 234 3.28 3.17 11.99
C GLY A 234 3.48 4.48 11.24
N PHE A 235 2.83 4.61 10.08
CA PHE A 235 3.02 5.75 9.18
C PHE A 235 1.72 6.50 8.90
N TYR A 236 1.84 7.81 8.77
CA TYR A 236 0.78 8.73 8.36
C TYR A 236 1.10 9.36 6.98
N TYR A 237 0.19 10.19 6.46
CA TYR A 237 0.25 10.62 5.06
C TYR A 237 1.36 11.63 4.76
N THR A 238 1.49 12.71 5.55
CA THR A 238 2.49 13.76 5.31
C THR A 238 2.82 14.56 6.56
N PRO A 239 4.10 14.92 6.78
CA PRO A 239 4.51 15.86 7.81
C PRO A 239 4.44 17.32 7.34
N ALA A 240 4.37 17.55 6.02
CA ALA A 240 4.40 18.88 5.42
C ALA A 240 3.10 19.65 5.69
N ALA A 241 3.17 20.98 5.60
CA ALA A 241 2.03 21.90 5.78
C ALA A 241 1.24 21.68 7.09
N GLY A 242 1.94 21.41 8.18
CA GLY A 242 1.34 21.19 9.50
C GLY A 242 0.94 19.76 9.81
N GLY A 243 1.20 18.80 8.90
CA GLY A 243 0.93 17.39 9.07
C GLY A 243 -0.51 16.98 8.77
N GLU A 244 -0.67 15.82 8.14
CA GLU A 244 -1.99 15.24 7.85
C GLU A 244 -1.94 13.72 7.87
N SER A 245 -3.01 13.10 8.35
CA SER A 245 -3.29 11.68 8.17
C SER A 245 -4.68 11.50 7.56
N GLN A 246 -4.79 10.60 6.59
CA GLN A 246 -6.08 10.22 5.99
C GLN A 246 -6.96 9.41 6.97
N ALA A 247 -6.36 8.85 8.03
CA ALA A 247 -7.05 8.22 9.15
C ALA A 247 -7.46 9.22 10.25
N GLY A 248 -7.18 10.53 10.05
CA GLY A 248 -7.52 11.60 10.97
C GLY A 248 -6.51 11.82 12.08
N ALA A 249 -6.88 12.67 13.03
CA ALA A 249 -6.06 13.00 14.18
C ALA A 249 -6.11 11.91 15.25
N ALA A 250 -4.97 11.65 15.89
CA ALA A 250 -4.89 10.98 17.18
C ALA A 250 -5.15 11.99 18.32
N GLY A 251 -5.28 11.49 19.54
CA GLY A 251 -5.42 12.38 20.71
C GLY A 251 -4.27 13.38 20.80
N GLN A 252 -4.49 14.51 21.44
CA GLN A 252 -3.49 15.58 21.68
C GLN A 252 -2.82 16.17 20.42
N GLY A 253 -3.46 16.03 19.26
CA GLY A 253 -2.93 16.55 18.00
C GLY A 253 -1.86 15.69 17.36
N GLY A 254 -1.78 14.41 17.70
CA GLY A 254 -1.02 13.40 16.97
C GLY A 254 -1.71 13.03 15.65
N LEU A 255 -1.00 12.30 14.79
CA LEU A 255 -1.48 11.82 13.50
C LEU A 255 -1.64 10.30 13.56
N ARG A 256 -2.81 9.77 13.16
CA ARG A 256 -3.05 8.32 13.18
C ARG A 256 -2.27 7.62 12.08
N SER A 257 -1.62 6.52 12.43
CA SER A 257 -1.07 5.58 11.45
C SER A 257 -2.18 4.75 10.80
N TYR A 258 -1.95 4.27 9.58
CA TYR A 258 -2.88 3.38 8.89
C TYR A 258 -2.18 2.41 7.93
N GLY A 259 -2.87 1.33 7.56
CA GLY A 259 -2.28 0.17 6.91
C GLY A 259 -1.53 0.47 5.63
N SER A 260 -2.18 1.10 4.64
CA SER A 260 -1.54 1.37 3.35
C SER A 260 -0.30 2.26 3.45
N MET A 261 -0.30 3.26 4.35
CA MET A 261 0.91 4.09 4.55
C MET A 261 1.99 3.34 5.32
N THR A 262 1.64 2.49 6.26
CA THR A 262 2.65 1.71 6.98
C THR A 262 3.36 0.70 6.07
N TYR A 263 2.63 0.04 5.17
CA TYR A 263 3.27 -0.78 4.15
C TYR A 263 4.05 0.04 3.11
N ALA A 264 3.56 1.24 2.71
CA ALA A 264 4.29 2.12 1.81
C ALA A 264 5.61 2.61 2.42
N GLY A 265 5.60 2.99 3.70
CA GLY A 265 6.80 3.37 4.45
C GLY A 265 7.80 2.22 4.58
N LEU A 266 7.33 1.04 4.99
CA LEU A 266 8.16 -0.17 5.09
C LEU A 266 8.83 -0.51 3.75
N LYS A 267 8.04 -0.59 2.66
CA LYS A 267 8.56 -0.82 1.30
C LYS A 267 9.63 0.20 0.92
N SER A 268 9.36 1.48 1.18
CA SER A 268 10.26 2.58 0.84
C SER A 268 11.59 2.49 1.59
N MET A 269 11.55 2.13 2.87
CA MET A 269 12.76 1.91 3.69
C MET A 269 13.61 0.74 3.16
N ILE A 270 12.97 -0.38 2.83
CA ILE A 270 13.67 -1.55 2.25
C ILE A 270 14.30 -1.18 0.90
N PHE A 271 13.58 -0.47 0.03
CA PHE A 271 14.10 0.00 -1.25
C PHE A 271 15.25 1.01 -1.12
N ALA A 272 15.27 1.77 -0.03
CA ALA A 272 16.38 2.66 0.33
C ALA A 272 17.54 1.95 1.06
N GLY A 273 17.51 0.61 1.15
CA GLY A 273 18.59 -0.21 1.66
C GLY A 273 18.56 -0.48 3.17
N LEU A 274 17.50 -0.10 3.88
CA LEU A 274 17.37 -0.44 5.29
C LEU A 274 17.05 -1.93 5.47
N THR A 275 17.62 -2.51 6.51
CA THR A 275 17.40 -3.90 6.88
C THR A 275 16.44 -4.03 8.06
N ARG A 276 16.05 -5.24 8.39
CA ARG A 276 15.22 -5.53 9.58
C ARG A 276 15.80 -5.04 10.90
N ASP A 277 17.12 -4.86 10.97
CA ASP A 277 17.78 -4.40 12.20
C ASP A 277 17.63 -2.92 12.46
N ASP A 278 17.26 -2.14 11.44
CA ASP A 278 17.00 -0.70 11.59
C ASP A 278 15.77 -0.49 12.50
N PRO A 279 15.88 0.40 13.51
CA PRO A 279 14.79 0.65 14.47
C PRO A 279 13.50 1.13 13.80
N ARG A 280 13.59 1.84 12.66
CA ARG A 280 12.42 2.30 11.90
C ARG A 280 11.67 1.13 11.26
N VAL A 281 12.42 0.18 10.69
CA VAL A 281 11.85 -1.05 10.11
C VAL A 281 11.22 -1.91 11.20
N LYS A 282 11.90 -2.09 12.35
CA LYS A 282 11.35 -2.83 13.50
C LYS A 282 10.03 -2.23 13.98
N ALA A 283 9.97 -0.92 14.19
CA ALA A 283 8.76 -0.24 14.65
C ALA A 283 7.59 -0.39 13.66
N ALA A 284 7.88 -0.29 12.33
CA ALA A 284 6.88 -0.52 11.30
C ALA A 284 6.34 -1.97 11.33
N LEU A 285 7.22 -2.97 11.45
CA LEU A 285 6.84 -4.37 11.54
C LEU A 285 6.02 -4.68 12.81
N GLU A 286 6.37 -4.07 13.94
CA GLU A 286 5.59 -4.19 15.18
C GLU A 286 4.19 -3.58 15.04
N TRP A 287 4.06 -2.43 14.36
CA TRP A 287 2.76 -1.84 14.07
C TRP A 287 1.93 -2.78 13.19
N LEU A 288 2.51 -3.29 12.09
CA LEU A 288 1.86 -4.22 11.17
C LEU A 288 1.47 -5.53 11.87
N ALA A 289 2.30 -6.05 12.77
CA ALA A 289 1.99 -7.24 13.54
C ALA A 289 0.75 -7.06 14.44
N ARG A 290 0.57 -5.86 15.02
CA ARG A 290 -0.63 -5.54 15.83
C ARG A 290 -1.89 -5.34 15.00
N HIS A 291 -1.77 -5.01 13.73
CA HIS A 291 -2.87 -4.64 12.85
C HIS A 291 -2.97 -5.54 11.61
N TYR A 292 -2.38 -6.73 11.67
CA TYR A 292 -2.37 -7.64 10.52
C TYR A 292 -3.79 -8.08 10.16
N THR A 293 -4.21 -7.74 8.94
CA THR A 293 -5.48 -8.19 8.35
C THR A 293 -5.51 -7.90 6.87
N PHE A 294 -6.24 -8.70 6.09
CA PHE A 294 -6.64 -8.39 4.71
C PHE A 294 -8.16 -8.26 4.56
N ALA A 295 -8.89 -8.12 5.68
CA ALA A 295 -10.32 -7.84 5.63
C ALA A 295 -10.61 -6.37 5.29
N GLU A 296 -9.75 -5.46 5.74
CA GLU A 296 -9.86 -4.02 5.58
C GLU A 296 -8.48 -3.35 5.49
N ASN A 297 -8.42 -2.07 5.12
CA ASN A 297 -7.22 -1.22 5.27
C ASN A 297 -7.19 -0.70 6.71
N PRO A 298 -6.33 -1.21 7.61
CA PRO A 298 -6.34 -0.82 9.01
C PRO A 298 -6.31 0.69 9.23
N GLY A 299 -7.29 1.19 9.96
CA GLY A 299 -7.47 2.63 10.23
C GLY A 299 -8.32 3.38 9.19
N LEU A 300 -8.66 2.75 8.06
CA LEU A 300 -9.47 3.35 6.98
C LEU A 300 -10.67 2.49 6.54
N GLY A 301 -10.85 1.27 7.11
CA GLY A 301 -11.88 0.34 6.67
C GLY A 301 -11.71 0.00 5.19
N ASP A 302 -12.78 0.13 4.40
CA ASP A 302 -12.75 -0.19 2.96
C ASP A 302 -12.11 0.91 2.09
N ALA A 303 -11.80 2.09 2.63
CA ALA A 303 -11.23 3.17 1.83
C ALA A 303 -9.80 2.83 1.37
N GLY A 304 -9.59 2.79 0.05
CA GLY A 304 -8.30 2.48 -0.56
C GLY A 304 -7.85 1.03 -0.32
N LEU A 305 -8.79 0.08 -0.29
CA LEU A 305 -8.53 -1.32 0.03
C LEU A 305 -7.61 -1.99 -1.02
N TYR A 306 -7.81 -1.71 -2.30
CA TYR A 306 -7.01 -2.36 -3.35
C TYR A 306 -5.62 -1.71 -3.49
N TYR A 307 -5.52 -0.41 -3.24
CA TYR A 307 -4.22 0.24 -3.04
C TYR A 307 -3.48 -0.36 -1.83
N TYR A 308 -4.19 -0.64 -0.73
CA TYR A 308 -3.63 -1.33 0.43
C TYR A 308 -3.14 -2.73 0.05
N PHE A 309 -3.91 -3.55 -0.64
CA PHE A 309 -3.52 -4.90 -1.06
C PHE A 309 -2.23 -4.89 -1.89
N GLN A 310 -2.17 -4.04 -2.93
CA GLN A 310 -0.97 -4.00 -3.77
C GLN A 310 0.26 -3.47 -3.03
N THR A 311 0.08 -2.53 -2.12
CA THR A 311 1.19 -1.97 -1.34
C THR A 311 1.69 -2.99 -0.30
N ALA A 312 0.77 -3.70 0.37
CA ALA A 312 1.09 -4.77 1.30
C ALA A 312 1.81 -5.93 0.61
N ALA A 313 1.29 -6.39 -0.54
CA ALA A 313 1.93 -7.45 -1.34
C ALA A 313 3.38 -7.10 -1.68
N LYS A 314 3.62 -5.89 -2.19
CA LYS A 314 4.97 -5.43 -2.56
C LYS A 314 5.90 -5.28 -1.36
N ALA A 315 5.38 -4.78 -0.21
CA ALA A 315 6.18 -4.60 0.98
C ALA A 315 6.60 -5.95 1.60
N LEU A 316 5.66 -6.89 1.72
CA LEU A 316 5.92 -8.23 2.25
C LEU A 316 6.82 -9.04 1.32
N ASP A 317 6.65 -8.91 0.00
CA ASP A 317 7.52 -9.52 -0.98
C ASP A 317 8.95 -8.96 -0.92
N ALA A 318 9.11 -7.65 -0.80
CA ALA A 318 10.41 -7.01 -0.63
C ALA A 318 11.10 -7.37 0.71
N LEU A 319 10.33 -7.68 1.74
CA LEU A 319 10.82 -8.19 3.02
C LEU A 319 11.45 -9.59 2.87
N GLY A 320 11.02 -10.36 1.86
CA GLY A 320 11.63 -11.64 1.50
C GLY A 320 11.21 -12.82 2.39
N GLU A 321 10.10 -12.72 3.11
CA GLU A 321 9.62 -13.78 3.99
C GLU A 321 8.34 -14.43 3.48
N GLU A 322 8.27 -15.75 3.60
CA GLU A 322 7.08 -16.53 3.20
C GLU A 322 5.96 -16.45 4.25
N THR A 323 6.31 -16.18 5.49
CA THR A 323 5.36 -16.06 6.59
C THR A 323 5.52 -14.75 7.33
N PHE A 324 4.42 -14.15 7.76
CA PHE A 324 4.40 -13.00 8.65
C PHE A 324 3.89 -13.44 10.03
N THR A 325 4.53 -12.96 11.10
CA THR A 325 4.11 -13.30 12.48
C THR A 325 3.39 -12.09 13.08
N ASP A 326 2.15 -12.28 13.52
CA ASP A 326 1.38 -11.23 14.19
C ASP A 326 1.81 -11.00 15.64
N ALA A 327 1.24 -10.00 16.30
CA ALA A 327 1.58 -9.66 17.68
C ALA A 327 1.13 -10.73 18.70
N GLY A 328 0.21 -11.63 18.34
CA GLY A 328 -0.21 -12.78 19.11
C GLY A 328 0.71 -14.00 18.95
N GLY A 329 1.69 -13.92 18.05
CA GLY A 329 2.60 -15.00 17.71
C GLY A 329 2.07 -15.98 16.66
N ALA A 330 0.92 -15.74 16.07
CA ALA A 330 0.40 -16.56 14.97
C ALA A 330 1.20 -16.30 13.69
N LYS A 331 1.50 -17.38 12.98
CA LYS A 331 2.21 -17.33 11.69
C LYS A 331 1.21 -17.35 10.55
N HIS A 332 1.29 -16.37 9.69
CA HIS A 332 0.42 -16.14 8.55
C HIS A 332 1.16 -16.47 7.24
N ALA A 333 0.59 -17.34 6.42
CA ALA A 333 1.00 -17.54 5.04
C ALA A 333 0.44 -16.38 4.20
N TRP A 334 1.01 -15.19 4.34
CA TRP A 334 0.46 -13.93 3.85
C TRP A 334 0.11 -13.93 2.36
N ARG A 335 0.87 -14.69 1.52
CA ARG A 335 0.58 -14.79 0.08
C ARG A 335 -0.78 -15.45 -0.17
N SER A 336 -1.05 -16.57 0.51
CA SER A 336 -2.33 -17.26 0.41
C SER A 336 -3.47 -16.44 0.98
N GLU A 337 -3.29 -15.89 2.18
CA GLU A 337 -4.33 -15.09 2.84
C GLU A 337 -4.71 -13.83 2.05
N LEU A 338 -3.72 -13.15 1.47
CA LEU A 338 -3.96 -12.00 0.61
C LEU A 338 -4.64 -12.43 -0.71
N ALA A 339 -4.20 -13.53 -1.32
CA ALA A 339 -4.82 -14.06 -2.53
C ALA A 339 -6.29 -14.43 -2.28
N ASP A 340 -6.59 -15.12 -1.17
CA ASP A 340 -7.97 -15.45 -0.79
C ASP A 340 -8.83 -14.19 -0.62
N ALA A 341 -8.30 -13.17 0.05
CA ALA A 341 -9.00 -11.91 0.26
C ALA A 341 -9.32 -11.19 -1.06
N ILE A 342 -8.42 -11.24 -2.04
CA ILE A 342 -8.60 -10.63 -3.36
C ILE A 342 -9.56 -11.49 -4.21
N ILE A 343 -9.30 -12.79 -4.34
CA ILE A 343 -10.08 -13.71 -5.20
C ILE A 343 -11.53 -13.76 -4.75
N GLY A 344 -11.79 -13.78 -3.43
CA GLY A 344 -13.14 -13.79 -2.88
C GLY A 344 -13.99 -12.55 -3.23
N ARG A 345 -13.37 -11.50 -3.78
CA ARG A 345 -14.03 -10.26 -4.23
C ARG A 345 -14.07 -10.10 -5.75
N GLN A 346 -13.56 -11.08 -6.53
CA GLN A 346 -13.55 -11.00 -7.99
C GLN A 346 -14.98 -11.09 -8.54
N GLN A 347 -15.31 -10.19 -9.47
CA GLN A 347 -16.60 -10.20 -10.14
C GLN A 347 -16.67 -11.29 -11.23
N PRO A 348 -17.88 -11.67 -11.67
CA PRO A 348 -18.05 -12.70 -12.70
C PRO A 348 -17.36 -12.37 -14.04
N ASP A 349 -17.21 -11.09 -14.39
CA ASP A 349 -16.52 -10.61 -15.58
C ASP A 349 -14.99 -10.61 -15.43
N GLY A 350 -14.47 -10.98 -14.26
CA GLY A 350 -13.04 -11.00 -13.96
C GLY A 350 -12.50 -9.73 -13.36
N SER A 351 -13.28 -8.68 -13.27
CA SER A 351 -12.87 -7.38 -12.70
C SER A 351 -12.97 -7.34 -11.17
N TRP A 352 -12.53 -6.22 -10.60
CA TRP A 352 -12.81 -5.80 -9.23
C TRP A 352 -13.23 -4.34 -9.21
N VAL A 353 -14.09 -4.00 -8.27
CA VAL A 353 -14.41 -2.64 -7.86
C VAL A 353 -14.53 -2.58 -6.35
N ASN A 354 -14.25 -1.43 -5.76
CA ASN A 354 -14.50 -1.19 -4.35
C ASN A 354 -15.86 -0.48 -4.18
N ALA A 355 -16.68 -0.96 -3.24
CA ALA A 355 -17.92 -0.28 -2.88
C ALA A 355 -17.68 1.13 -2.32
N ASN A 356 -16.51 1.36 -1.73
CA ASN A 356 -16.05 2.69 -1.34
C ASN A 356 -15.25 3.32 -2.50
N PRO A 357 -15.81 4.31 -3.24
CA PRO A 357 -15.18 4.85 -4.44
C PRO A 357 -14.06 5.87 -4.15
N ARG A 358 -13.70 6.09 -2.89
CA ARG A 358 -12.63 7.03 -2.52
C ARG A 358 -11.35 6.67 -3.26
N TRP A 359 -10.63 7.69 -3.72
CA TRP A 359 -9.42 7.55 -4.53
C TRP A 359 -9.62 6.75 -5.83
N MET A 360 -10.80 6.91 -6.43
CA MET A 360 -11.18 6.28 -7.68
C MET A 360 -11.30 4.74 -7.63
N GLU A 361 -11.37 4.12 -6.46
CA GLU A 361 -11.55 2.66 -6.37
C GLU A 361 -12.96 2.17 -6.78
N GLY A 362 -13.81 3.05 -7.29
CA GLY A 362 -14.99 2.69 -8.08
C GLY A 362 -14.69 2.45 -9.57
N ASP A 363 -13.48 2.73 -10.06
CA ASP A 363 -13.07 2.49 -11.44
C ASP A 363 -12.54 1.05 -11.61
N PRO A 364 -13.19 0.20 -12.43
CA PRO A 364 -12.82 -1.21 -12.55
C PRO A 364 -11.43 -1.42 -13.15
N ASN A 365 -10.95 -0.55 -14.07
CA ASN A 365 -9.61 -0.69 -14.64
C ASN A 365 -8.52 -0.42 -13.60
N LEU A 366 -8.70 0.62 -12.77
CA LEU A 366 -7.77 0.94 -11.69
C LEU A 366 -7.71 -0.21 -10.67
N VAL A 367 -8.88 -0.64 -10.19
CA VAL A 367 -8.96 -1.63 -9.12
C VAL A 367 -8.49 -3.01 -9.59
N THR A 368 -8.83 -3.40 -10.82
CA THR A 368 -8.35 -4.65 -11.42
C THR A 368 -6.84 -4.62 -11.61
N SER A 369 -6.27 -3.47 -11.98
CA SER A 369 -4.81 -3.32 -12.07
C SER A 369 -4.11 -3.47 -10.72
N TYR A 370 -4.65 -2.90 -9.63
CA TYR A 370 -4.12 -3.10 -8.28
C TYR A 370 -4.23 -4.54 -7.81
N ALA A 371 -5.38 -5.20 -8.06
CA ALA A 371 -5.59 -6.61 -7.71
C ALA A 371 -4.61 -7.52 -8.46
N LEU A 372 -4.41 -7.32 -9.78
CA LEU A 372 -3.42 -8.06 -10.56
C LEU A 372 -1.99 -7.87 -10.05
N LEU A 373 -1.59 -6.63 -9.73
CA LEU A 373 -0.26 -6.35 -9.17
C LEU A 373 -0.06 -7.04 -7.81
N ALA A 374 -1.10 -7.11 -6.98
CA ALA A 374 -1.06 -7.81 -5.71
C ALA A 374 -0.95 -9.32 -5.91
N LEU A 375 -1.83 -9.91 -6.75
CA LEU A 375 -1.84 -11.36 -7.04
C LEU A 375 -0.55 -11.84 -7.70
N ALA A 376 0.08 -11.02 -8.57
CA ALA A 376 1.37 -11.36 -9.15
C ALA A 376 2.47 -11.54 -8.08
N ASN A 377 2.41 -10.79 -6.98
CA ASN A 377 3.32 -10.95 -5.83
C ASN A 377 2.91 -12.11 -4.91
N CYS A 378 1.71 -12.67 -5.06
CA CYS A 378 1.29 -13.86 -4.31
C CYS A 378 1.76 -15.17 -4.98
N LEU A 379 2.17 -15.13 -6.24
CA LEU A 379 2.73 -16.29 -6.92
C LEU A 379 4.16 -16.62 -6.43
N PRO A 380 4.54 -17.91 -6.42
CA PRO A 380 5.92 -18.29 -6.15
C PRO A 380 6.88 -17.61 -7.12
N LYS A 381 7.97 -17.07 -6.60
CA LYS A 381 9.03 -16.56 -7.48
C LYS A 381 9.78 -17.73 -8.13
N PRO A 382 10.13 -17.62 -9.43
CA PRO A 382 11.08 -18.56 -10.00
C PRO A 382 12.37 -18.50 -9.19
N PRO A 383 13.06 -19.65 -9.00
CA PRO A 383 14.33 -19.66 -8.31
C PRO A 383 15.26 -18.62 -8.95
N ALA A 384 15.95 -17.84 -8.11
CA ALA A 384 16.90 -16.84 -8.59
C ALA A 384 17.89 -17.53 -9.54
N GLY A 385 17.86 -17.13 -10.81
CA GLY A 385 18.88 -17.57 -11.77
C GLY A 385 20.27 -17.21 -11.26
N PRO A 386 21.32 -17.88 -11.72
CA PRO A 386 22.68 -17.54 -11.32
C PRO A 386 22.90 -16.04 -11.57
N ALA A 387 23.46 -15.36 -10.58
CA ALA A 387 23.78 -13.94 -10.68
C ALA A 387 24.62 -13.72 -11.96
N PRO A 388 24.31 -12.68 -12.76
CA PRO A 388 25.15 -12.39 -13.92
C PRO A 388 26.58 -12.22 -13.44
N ALA A 389 27.50 -12.94 -14.08
CA ALA A 389 28.94 -12.81 -13.82
C ALA A 389 29.30 -11.33 -14.00
N ARG A 390 29.87 -10.74 -12.95
CA ARG A 390 30.34 -9.34 -12.94
C ARG A 390 31.53 -9.17 -13.85
#